data_008177e9eaafce52f3d8c4fa763f1a7c
#
_entry.id   008177e9eaafce52f3d8c4fa763f1a7c
#
_cell.length_a   1.000
_cell.length_b   1.000
_cell.length_c   1.000
_cell.angle_alpha   90.00
_cell.angle_beta   90.00
_cell.angle_gamma   90.00
#
_symmetry.space_group_name_H-M   'P 1'
#
loop_
_entity.id
_entity.type
_entity.pdbx_description
1 polymer ?
#
loop_
_entity_poly.entity_id
_entity_poly.type
_entity_poly.pdbx_seq_one_letter_code
_entity_poly.pdbx_strand_id
1 'polypeptide(L)'
;MAARLNLGLLCVVIALGLASAPSCGDTLSDVQKRGYLRCPIIEASPGFSSINAAGEREGMDVDHCKVISAAVFGAIKIEYVPITPQTAFTLLQSGAVDVFPGGASWTFLRDTAMGLDFTGVYLYAGQGFLVRKSGRIHSIADLDGATICVAQGTTLEQNLADYFRAHRMRYRAVTFGNIERGLDAYQADRCDAFTNEVTSITGRLRELVNPQDHKILPGVISREPMAAAVRQGDPRWRDLVLWSFNAVIAAEELGISQANVDEMRKTSGSAEAQRLLGVYGDYGAKLGLSNDWAYNIIKLVGNYNDQWQRNFGPLGLDRGANRLWSDGGLLMSLPFR
;
A
#
# COMPACT_ATOMS: atom_id res chain seq x y z
N MET A 1 71.09 -14.75 52.98
CA MET A 1 70.68 -15.04 51.61
C MET A 1 69.19 -14.69 51.52
N ALA A 2 68.91 -13.55 50.99
CA ALA A 2 67.54 -13.04 50.83
C ALA A 2 67.13 -13.10 49.37
N ALA A 3 66.14 -13.93 49.05
CA ALA A 3 65.57 -14.03 47.72
C ALA A 3 64.53 -12.94 47.53
N ARG A 4 64.69 -12.06 46.54
CA ARG A 4 63.77 -11.04 46.14
C ARG A 4 62.81 -11.65 45.13
N LEU A 5 61.53 -11.67 45.46
CA LEU A 5 60.41 -12.04 44.56
C LEU A 5 59.97 -10.76 43.78
N ASN A 6 60.17 -10.79 42.47
CA ASN A 6 59.65 -9.77 41.57
C ASN A 6 58.23 -10.10 41.16
N LEU A 7 57.29 -9.26 41.60
CA LEU A 7 55.90 -9.33 41.23
C LEU A 7 55.67 -8.50 39.94
N GLY A 8 55.62 -9.17 38.81
CA GLY A 8 55.29 -8.54 37.53
C GLY A 8 53.80 -8.24 37.42
N LEU A 9 53.45 -6.94 37.34
CA LEU A 9 52.09 -6.45 37.16
C LEU A 9 51.69 -6.63 35.69
N LEU A 10 50.79 -7.59 35.42
CA LEU A 10 50.26 -7.84 34.08
C LEU A 10 49.04 -6.91 33.84
N CYS A 11 49.23 -5.82 33.11
CA CYS A 11 48.17 -4.96 32.66
C CYS A 11 47.37 -5.64 31.57
N VAL A 12 46.18 -6.17 31.90
CA VAL A 12 45.20 -6.64 30.92
C VAL A 12 44.44 -5.43 30.36
N VAL A 13 44.77 -5.02 29.13
CA VAL A 13 44.01 -4.01 28.38
C VAL A 13 42.74 -4.68 27.83
N ILE A 14 41.62 -4.45 28.50
CA ILE A 14 40.31 -4.84 27.95
C ILE A 14 39.97 -3.86 26.84
N ALA A 15 40.16 -4.28 25.59
CA ALA A 15 39.62 -3.59 24.41
C ALA A 15 38.09 -3.73 24.43
N LEU A 16 37.37 -2.71 24.92
CA LEU A 16 35.93 -2.59 24.68
C LEU A 16 35.73 -2.43 23.15
N GLY A 17 35.38 -3.51 22.49
CA GLY A 17 34.84 -3.44 21.14
C GLY A 17 33.55 -2.60 21.16
N LEU A 18 33.62 -1.40 20.62
CA LEU A 18 32.45 -0.61 20.25
C LEU A 18 31.69 -1.44 19.21
N ALA A 19 30.72 -2.22 19.69
CA ALA A 19 29.71 -2.80 18.81
C ALA A 19 29.01 -1.61 18.12
N SER A 20 29.30 -1.39 16.86
CA SER A 20 28.57 -0.43 16.04
C SER A 20 27.09 -0.82 16.14
N ALA A 21 26.27 0.03 16.78
CA ALA A 21 24.84 -0.12 16.73
C ALA A 21 24.44 -0.21 15.24
N PRO A 22 23.53 -1.08 14.85
CA PRO A 22 23.05 -1.14 13.48
C PRO A 22 22.64 0.28 13.09
N SER A 23 23.24 0.82 12.04
CA SER A 23 22.86 2.12 11.49
C SER A 23 21.36 2.06 11.20
N CYS A 24 20.56 2.83 11.95
CA CYS A 24 19.18 3.06 11.60
C CYS A 24 19.16 3.52 10.13
N GLY A 25 18.41 2.83 9.27
CA GLY A 25 18.35 3.17 7.86
C GLY A 25 17.90 4.63 7.70
N ASP A 26 18.62 5.42 6.95
CA ASP A 26 18.20 6.77 6.56
C ASP A 26 17.73 6.74 5.10
N THR A 27 16.61 6.07 4.89
CA THR A 27 16.02 5.91 3.55
C THR A 27 15.76 7.26 2.88
N LEU A 28 15.33 8.28 3.64
CA LEU A 28 15.10 9.62 3.08
C LEU A 28 16.41 10.20 2.50
N SER A 29 17.52 10.09 3.24
CA SER A 29 18.83 10.60 2.77
C SER A 29 19.29 9.85 1.51
N ASP A 30 19.09 8.54 1.46
CA ASP A 30 19.45 7.71 0.30
C ASP A 30 18.60 8.07 -0.93
N VAL A 31 17.29 8.25 -0.76
CA VAL A 31 16.36 8.68 -1.81
C VAL A 31 16.74 10.08 -2.32
N GLN A 32 17.00 11.02 -1.42
CA GLN A 32 17.40 12.39 -1.79
C GLN A 32 18.75 12.43 -2.54
N LYS A 33 19.76 11.67 -2.08
CA LYS A 33 21.07 11.57 -2.74
C LYS A 33 20.97 10.94 -4.12
N ARG A 34 20.16 9.91 -4.27
CA ARG A 34 19.92 9.22 -5.54
C ARG A 34 19.13 10.09 -6.52
N GLY A 35 18.28 10.98 -6.02
CA GLY A 35 17.49 11.91 -6.82
C GLY A 35 16.17 11.34 -7.37
N TYR A 36 15.78 10.12 -7.00
CA TYR A 36 14.52 9.46 -7.35
C TYR A 36 14.10 8.41 -6.32
N LEU A 37 12.80 8.11 -6.30
CA LEU A 37 12.18 7.06 -5.48
C LEU A 37 12.15 5.74 -6.26
N ARG A 38 12.56 4.63 -5.66
CA ARG A 38 12.31 3.28 -6.19
C ARG A 38 11.02 2.75 -5.61
N CYS A 39 10.01 2.65 -6.46
CA CYS A 39 8.66 2.29 -6.04
C CYS A 39 8.20 1.00 -6.74
N PRO A 40 7.82 -0.04 -5.99
CA PRO A 40 7.38 -1.30 -6.56
C PRO A 40 5.95 -1.19 -7.08
N ILE A 41 5.66 -1.92 -8.15
CA ILE A 41 4.32 -2.03 -8.73
C ILE A 41 4.04 -3.47 -9.15
N ILE A 42 2.79 -3.92 -8.94
CA ILE A 42 2.26 -5.13 -9.57
C ILE A 42 1.66 -4.71 -10.89
N GLU A 43 2.25 -5.15 -12.00
CA GLU A 43 1.77 -4.81 -13.34
C GLU A 43 0.41 -5.41 -13.66
N ALA A 44 -0.29 -4.83 -14.65
CA ALA A 44 -1.60 -5.29 -15.12
C ALA A 44 -2.66 -5.45 -14.00
N SER A 45 -2.74 -4.48 -13.10
CA SER A 45 -3.73 -4.42 -12.02
C SER A 45 -4.63 -3.19 -12.18
N PRO A 46 -5.73 -3.28 -12.94
CA PRO A 46 -6.63 -2.16 -13.24
C PRO A 46 -7.10 -1.44 -11.98
N GLY A 47 -7.03 -0.12 -11.99
CA GLY A 47 -7.32 0.75 -10.85
C GLY A 47 -6.18 0.86 -9.83
N PHE A 48 -5.23 -0.08 -9.78
CA PHE A 48 -4.07 -0.04 -8.88
C PHE A 48 -2.77 0.30 -9.60
N SER A 49 -2.45 -0.45 -10.65
CA SER A 49 -1.26 -0.21 -11.46
C SER A 49 -1.45 -0.80 -12.86
N SER A 50 -1.55 0.05 -13.86
CA SER A 50 -1.69 -0.29 -15.27
C SER A 50 -0.91 0.68 -16.15
N ILE A 51 -0.80 0.36 -17.43
CA ILE A 51 -0.25 1.25 -18.46
C ILE A 51 -1.41 1.65 -19.35
N ASN A 52 -1.65 2.96 -19.49
CA ASN A 52 -2.71 3.48 -20.35
C ASN A 52 -2.32 3.46 -21.84
N ALA A 53 -3.24 3.85 -22.70
CA ALA A 53 -3.03 3.88 -24.15
C ALA A 53 -1.89 4.83 -24.61
N ALA A 54 -1.52 5.81 -23.77
CA ALA A 54 -0.40 6.71 -24.03
C ALA A 54 0.97 6.14 -23.56
N GLY A 55 0.98 4.94 -22.98
CA GLY A 55 2.18 4.32 -22.40
C GLY A 55 2.55 4.83 -21.02
N GLU A 56 1.66 5.57 -20.36
CA GLU A 56 1.88 6.13 -19.04
C GLU A 56 1.34 5.19 -17.95
N ARG A 57 2.03 5.15 -16.81
CA ARG A 57 1.56 4.39 -15.66
C ARG A 57 0.47 5.15 -14.89
N GLU A 58 -0.62 4.44 -14.59
CA GLU A 58 -1.77 4.95 -13.86
C GLU A 58 -2.24 3.95 -12.80
N GLY A 59 -3.04 4.40 -11.84
CA GLY A 59 -3.61 3.59 -10.79
C GLY A 59 -3.30 4.12 -9.38
N MET A 60 -4.01 3.61 -8.37
CA MET A 60 -3.90 4.08 -6.99
C MET A 60 -2.49 3.86 -6.42
N ASP A 61 -1.86 2.70 -6.67
CA ASP A 61 -0.50 2.43 -6.20
C ASP A 61 0.54 3.32 -6.91
N VAL A 62 0.31 3.63 -8.19
CA VAL A 62 1.13 4.58 -8.94
C VAL A 62 0.99 5.99 -8.38
N ASP A 63 -0.24 6.42 -8.04
CA ASP A 63 -0.47 7.73 -7.43
C ASP A 63 0.15 7.80 -6.03
N HIS A 64 0.15 6.72 -5.26
CA HIS A 64 0.83 6.67 -3.97
C HIS A 64 2.36 6.81 -4.12
N CYS A 65 2.97 6.20 -5.14
CA CYS A 65 4.37 6.46 -5.47
C CYS A 65 4.60 7.94 -5.79
N LYS A 66 3.68 8.55 -6.58
CA LYS A 66 3.74 9.99 -6.92
C LYS A 66 3.59 10.87 -5.69
N VAL A 67 2.71 10.52 -4.74
CA VAL A 67 2.52 11.24 -3.47
C VAL A 67 3.84 11.33 -2.70
N ILE A 68 4.54 10.22 -2.52
CA ILE A 68 5.81 10.20 -1.80
C ILE A 68 6.89 10.98 -2.58
N SER A 69 6.97 10.79 -3.89
CA SER A 69 7.91 11.51 -4.75
C SER A 69 7.68 13.02 -4.72
N ALA A 70 6.43 13.45 -4.80
CA ALA A 70 6.04 14.86 -4.71
C ALA A 70 6.40 15.48 -3.35
N ALA A 71 6.22 14.73 -2.25
CA ALA A 71 6.62 15.16 -0.92
C ALA A 71 8.13 15.41 -0.81
N VAL A 72 8.93 14.45 -1.32
CA VAL A 72 10.41 14.49 -1.18
C VAL A 72 11.06 15.50 -2.13
N PHE A 73 10.58 15.58 -3.37
CA PHE A 73 11.28 16.30 -4.45
C PHE A 73 10.55 17.55 -4.95
N GLY A 74 9.27 17.76 -4.58
CA GLY A 74 8.42 18.75 -5.24
C GLY A 74 8.20 18.45 -6.74
N ALA A 75 8.46 17.23 -7.16
CA ALA A 75 8.36 16.76 -8.54
C ALA A 75 8.16 15.22 -8.57
N ILE A 76 7.72 14.69 -9.70
CA ILE A 76 7.58 13.24 -9.89
C ILE A 76 8.90 12.67 -10.44
N LYS A 77 9.65 11.98 -9.57
CA LYS A 77 10.94 11.35 -9.86
C LYS A 77 10.92 9.92 -9.34
N ILE A 78 10.51 8.97 -10.15
CA ILE A 78 10.25 7.59 -9.75
C ILE A 78 10.89 6.61 -10.73
N GLU A 79 11.59 5.62 -10.18
CA GLU A 79 11.90 4.37 -10.84
C GLU A 79 10.88 3.32 -10.39
N TYR A 80 10.08 2.82 -11.31
CA TYR A 80 9.12 1.76 -11.02
C TYR A 80 9.78 0.39 -11.14
N VAL A 81 9.64 -0.43 -10.10
CA VAL A 81 10.21 -1.78 -10.03
C VAL A 81 9.08 -2.80 -10.10
N PRO A 82 8.96 -3.57 -11.20
CA PRO A 82 7.96 -4.63 -11.30
C PRO A 82 8.18 -5.72 -10.23
N ILE A 83 7.10 -6.10 -9.56
CA ILE A 83 7.11 -7.12 -8.50
C ILE A 83 5.96 -8.13 -8.67
N THR A 84 6.07 -9.22 -7.92
CA THR A 84 4.96 -10.16 -7.67
C THR A 84 4.59 -10.13 -6.18
N PRO A 85 3.42 -10.64 -5.77
CA PRO A 85 3.08 -10.75 -4.35
C PRO A 85 4.14 -11.50 -3.51
N GLN A 86 4.79 -12.52 -4.08
CA GLN A 86 5.84 -13.29 -3.38
C GLN A 86 7.13 -12.51 -3.16
N THR A 87 7.49 -11.62 -4.08
CA THR A 87 8.77 -10.88 -4.01
C THR A 87 8.66 -9.54 -3.30
N ALA A 88 7.43 -9.02 -3.11
CA ALA A 88 7.15 -7.68 -2.64
C ALA A 88 7.90 -7.31 -1.35
N PHE A 89 7.71 -8.08 -0.29
CA PHE A 89 8.30 -7.78 1.01
C PHE A 89 9.79 -8.07 1.08
N THR A 90 10.27 -9.10 0.36
CA THR A 90 11.72 -9.39 0.27
C THR A 90 12.49 -8.23 -0.39
N LEU A 91 11.94 -7.64 -1.45
CA LEU A 91 12.53 -6.49 -2.11
C LEU A 91 12.51 -5.24 -1.23
N LEU A 92 11.46 -5.05 -0.43
CA LEU A 92 11.40 -3.97 0.55
C LEU A 92 12.44 -4.18 1.67
N GLN A 93 12.52 -5.38 2.24
CA GLN A 93 13.46 -5.73 3.30
C GLN A 93 14.92 -5.59 2.86
N SER A 94 15.25 -6.01 1.63
CA SER A 94 16.61 -5.89 1.07
C SER A 94 17.01 -4.46 0.69
N GLY A 95 16.05 -3.52 0.67
CA GLY A 95 16.28 -2.15 0.22
C GLY A 95 16.37 -2.02 -1.30
N ALA A 96 15.94 -3.02 -2.06
CA ALA A 96 15.82 -2.90 -3.51
C ALA A 96 14.75 -1.90 -3.92
N VAL A 97 13.71 -1.73 -3.08
CA VAL A 97 12.71 -0.67 -3.17
C VAL A 97 12.66 0.10 -1.85
N ASP A 98 12.20 1.35 -1.91
CA ASP A 98 12.25 2.27 -0.77
C ASP A 98 10.99 2.21 0.09
N VAL A 99 9.86 1.84 -0.50
CA VAL A 99 8.54 1.77 0.13
C VAL A 99 7.73 0.69 -0.57
N PHE A 100 6.74 0.13 0.11
CA PHE A 100 5.63 -0.58 -0.51
C PHE A 100 4.41 0.36 -0.47
N PRO A 101 3.95 0.90 -1.63
CA PRO A 101 3.03 2.03 -1.63
C PRO A 101 1.60 1.66 -1.25
N GLY A 102 1.23 0.38 -1.41
CA GLY A 102 -0.12 -0.09 -1.16
C GLY A 102 -0.36 -1.51 -1.64
N GLY A 103 -1.64 -1.93 -1.68
CA GLY A 103 -2.02 -3.26 -2.17
C GLY A 103 -1.68 -4.42 -1.21
N ALA A 104 -1.24 -4.13 0.02
CA ALA A 104 -0.99 -5.14 1.04
C ALA A 104 -1.84 -4.91 2.29
N SER A 105 -2.56 -5.94 2.71
CA SER A 105 -3.34 -5.90 3.95
C SER A 105 -2.42 -5.83 5.16
N TRP A 106 -2.68 -4.88 6.04
CA TRP A 106 -2.01 -4.76 7.34
C TRP A 106 -2.50 -5.87 8.25
N THR A 107 -1.66 -6.86 8.50
CA THR A 107 -1.98 -8.00 9.36
C THR A 107 -1.00 -8.12 10.50
N PHE A 108 -1.43 -8.77 11.59
CA PHE A 108 -0.58 -8.98 12.77
C PHE A 108 0.79 -9.60 12.40
N LEU A 109 0.80 -10.67 11.59
CA LEU A 109 2.05 -11.34 11.22
C LEU A 109 2.96 -10.46 10.37
N ARG A 110 2.38 -9.72 9.41
CA ARG A 110 3.17 -8.83 8.55
C ARG A 110 3.82 -7.70 9.34
N ASP A 111 3.08 -7.15 10.29
CA ASP A 111 3.53 -6.05 11.12
C ASP A 111 4.58 -6.48 12.16
N THR A 112 4.36 -7.63 12.82
CA THR A 112 5.18 -8.03 13.98
C THR A 112 6.31 -9.00 13.66
N ALA A 113 6.25 -9.73 12.55
CA ALA A 113 7.17 -10.82 12.26
C ALA A 113 7.96 -10.67 10.94
N MET A 114 7.61 -9.70 10.09
CA MET A 114 8.25 -9.55 8.78
C MET A 114 9.18 -8.34 8.68
N GLY A 115 9.54 -7.68 9.79
CA GLY A 115 10.43 -6.53 9.79
C GLY A 115 9.91 -5.34 8.95
N LEU A 116 8.61 -5.12 9.02
CA LEU A 116 7.90 -4.06 8.32
C LEU A 116 7.22 -3.14 9.32
N ASP A 117 7.13 -1.86 8.97
CA ASP A 117 6.30 -0.87 9.66
C ASP A 117 5.22 -0.38 8.69
N PHE A 118 3.94 -0.60 9.04
CA PHE A 118 2.82 -0.09 8.26
C PHE A 118 2.52 1.37 8.61
N THR A 119 2.03 2.15 7.64
CA THR A 119 1.93 3.61 7.74
C THR A 119 0.51 4.16 7.63
N GLY A 120 -0.48 3.36 7.98
CA GLY A 120 -1.88 3.78 7.94
C GLY A 120 -2.66 3.15 6.78
N VAL A 121 -3.94 2.91 7.03
CA VAL A 121 -4.83 2.29 6.06
C VAL A 121 -5.32 3.36 5.08
N TYR A 122 -5.16 3.09 3.79
CA TYR A 122 -5.63 3.97 2.74
C TYR A 122 -6.81 3.37 1.94
N LEU A 123 -7.02 2.05 2.02
CA LEU A 123 -8.10 1.36 1.32
C LEU A 123 -8.65 0.22 2.18
N TYR A 124 -9.94 0.25 2.43
CA TYR A 124 -10.68 -0.84 3.04
C TYR A 124 -11.28 -1.70 1.95
N ALA A 125 -10.83 -2.93 1.85
CA ALA A 125 -11.28 -3.92 0.90
C ALA A 125 -11.73 -5.21 1.59
N GLY A 126 -12.18 -6.18 0.80
CA GLY A 126 -12.53 -7.51 1.25
C GLY A 126 -12.36 -8.51 0.12
N GLN A 127 -12.05 -9.75 0.48
CA GLN A 127 -11.92 -10.85 -0.47
C GLN A 127 -13.28 -11.33 -0.94
N GLY A 128 -13.47 -11.34 -2.26
CA GLY A 128 -14.66 -11.83 -2.93
C GLY A 128 -14.37 -12.89 -3.99
N PHE A 129 -15.38 -13.22 -4.76
CA PHE A 129 -15.29 -14.29 -5.76
C PHE A 129 -15.91 -13.85 -7.09
N LEU A 130 -15.21 -14.15 -8.16
CA LEU A 130 -15.68 -14.06 -9.54
C LEU A 130 -16.10 -15.45 -10.00
N VAL A 131 -17.31 -15.55 -10.55
CA VAL A 131 -17.88 -16.81 -11.03
C VAL A 131 -18.63 -16.60 -12.35
N ARG A 132 -18.88 -17.69 -13.09
CA ARG A 132 -19.72 -17.65 -14.29
C ARG A 132 -21.18 -17.54 -13.92
N LYS A 133 -21.95 -16.72 -14.64
CA LYS A 133 -23.41 -16.58 -14.45
C LYS A 133 -24.19 -17.84 -14.77
N SER A 134 -23.72 -18.59 -15.78
CA SER A 134 -24.35 -19.86 -16.23
C SER A 134 -24.10 -21.03 -15.27
N GLY A 135 -23.19 -20.90 -14.30
CA GLY A 135 -22.86 -21.94 -13.34
C GLY A 135 -23.87 -22.04 -12.19
N ARG A 136 -23.67 -23.06 -11.37
CA ARG A 136 -24.52 -23.36 -10.18
C ARG A 136 -24.20 -22.45 -8.96
N ILE A 137 -23.15 -21.64 -9.03
CA ILE A 137 -22.66 -20.85 -7.90
C ILE A 137 -23.32 -19.46 -7.95
N HIS A 138 -24.19 -19.17 -6.97
CA HIS A 138 -24.91 -17.91 -6.86
C HIS A 138 -24.62 -17.16 -5.56
N SER A 139 -24.05 -17.86 -4.57
CA SER A 139 -23.66 -17.33 -3.26
C SER A 139 -22.33 -17.89 -2.83
N ILE A 140 -21.73 -17.32 -1.78
CA ILE A 140 -20.47 -17.84 -1.20
C ILE A 140 -20.70 -19.26 -0.64
N ALA A 141 -21.88 -19.59 -0.14
CA ALA A 141 -22.21 -20.92 0.36
C ALA A 141 -22.19 -22.00 -0.75
N ASP A 142 -22.48 -21.64 -1.99
CA ASP A 142 -22.47 -22.58 -3.13
C ASP A 142 -21.04 -22.97 -3.57
N LEU A 143 -20.01 -22.36 -2.98
CA LEU A 143 -18.61 -22.70 -3.21
C LEU A 143 -18.18 -23.99 -2.48
N ASP A 144 -19.05 -24.66 -1.72
CA ASP A 144 -18.71 -25.96 -1.12
C ASP A 144 -18.36 -26.98 -2.20
N GLY A 145 -17.14 -27.55 -2.10
CA GLY A 145 -16.57 -28.48 -3.07
C GLY A 145 -15.99 -27.83 -4.33
N ALA A 146 -16.02 -26.49 -4.46
CA ALA A 146 -15.52 -25.79 -5.65
C ALA A 146 -13.99 -25.80 -5.76
N THR A 147 -13.51 -25.68 -6.99
CA THR A 147 -12.12 -25.40 -7.32
C THR A 147 -11.94 -23.90 -7.44
N ILE A 148 -11.01 -23.31 -6.67
CA ILE A 148 -10.82 -21.87 -6.57
C ILE A 148 -9.39 -21.51 -6.99
N CYS A 149 -9.26 -20.64 -8.00
CA CYS A 149 -8.00 -20.05 -8.41
C CYS A 149 -7.64 -18.89 -7.49
N VAL A 150 -6.42 -18.90 -6.94
CA VAL A 150 -5.92 -17.88 -6.00
C VAL A 150 -4.44 -17.60 -6.23
N ALA A 151 -4.01 -16.36 -5.97
CA ALA A 151 -2.59 -15.99 -6.02
C ALA A 151 -1.86 -16.48 -4.75
N GLN A 152 -0.73 -17.15 -4.95
CA GLN A 152 0.13 -17.66 -3.88
C GLN A 152 0.82 -16.51 -3.13
N GLY A 153 1.06 -16.71 -1.82
CA GLY A 153 1.81 -15.74 -0.98
C GLY A 153 0.99 -14.52 -0.57
N THR A 154 -0.34 -14.59 -0.73
CA THR A 154 -1.27 -13.54 -0.33
C THR A 154 -2.05 -13.92 0.93
N THR A 155 -2.71 -12.94 1.57
CA THR A 155 -3.68 -13.19 2.64
C THR A 155 -4.88 -14.01 2.16
N LEU A 156 -5.13 -14.01 0.85
CA LEU A 156 -6.28 -14.65 0.23
C LEU A 156 -6.28 -16.18 0.41
N GLU A 157 -5.10 -16.81 0.37
CA GLU A 157 -4.99 -18.27 0.64
C GLU A 157 -5.38 -18.60 2.08
N GLN A 158 -4.89 -17.80 3.04
CA GLN A 158 -5.19 -18.01 4.46
C GLN A 158 -6.67 -17.74 4.76
N ASN A 159 -7.22 -16.68 4.20
CA ASN A 159 -8.65 -16.33 4.35
C ASN A 159 -9.55 -17.44 3.82
N LEU A 160 -9.22 -18.06 2.66
CA LEU A 160 -9.94 -19.20 2.14
C LEU A 160 -9.93 -20.34 3.15
N ALA A 161 -8.74 -20.73 3.66
CA ALA A 161 -8.61 -21.83 4.60
C ALA A 161 -9.42 -21.58 5.88
N ASP A 162 -9.37 -20.36 6.41
CA ASP A 162 -10.06 -20.01 7.64
C ASP A 162 -11.57 -19.94 7.46
N TYR A 163 -12.04 -19.29 6.38
CA TYR A 163 -13.47 -19.16 6.11
C TYR A 163 -14.13 -20.53 5.86
N PHE A 164 -13.56 -21.34 4.96
CA PHE A 164 -14.12 -22.64 4.61
C PHE A 164 -14.12 -23.62 5.80
N ARG A 165 -13.06 -23.61 6.61
CA ARG A 165 -13.01 -24.38 7.85
C ARG A 165 -14.08 -23.94 8.86
N ALA A 166 -14.24 -22.63 9.08
CA ALA A 166 -15.22 -22.07 10.00
C ALA A 166 -16.67 -22.42 9.61
N HIS A 167 -16.96 -22.48 8.28
CA HIS A 167 -18.27 -22.81 7.74
C HIS A 167 -18.44 -24.30 7.40
N ARG A 168 -17.44 -25.15 7.72
CA ARG A 168 -17.45 -26.60 7.43
C ARG A 168 -17.61 -26.90 5.94
N MET A 169 -17.11 -26.03 5.09
CA MET A 169 -17.12 -26.17 3.64
C MET A 169 -15.80 -26.78 3.16
N ARG A 170 -15.86 -27.48 2.02
CA ARG A 170 -14.68 -28.02 1.34
C ARG A 170 -14.37 -27.18 0.10
N TYR A 171 -13.12 -27.12 -0.29
CA TYR A 171 -12.69 -26.51 -1.55
C TYR A 171 -11.37 -27.10 -2.01
N ARG A 172 -11.00 -26.86 -3.26
CA ARG A 172 -9.70 -27.16 -3.82
C ARG A 172 -9.04 -25.88 -4.31
N ALA A 173 -8.00 -25.43 -3.64
CA ALA A 173 -7.20 -24.30 -4.11
C ALA A 173 -6.34 -24.72 -5.30
N VAL A 174 -6.30 -23.86 -6.34
CA VAL A 174 -5.31 -23.91 -7.42
C VAL A 174 -4.51 -22.61 -7.35
N THR A 175 -3.25 -22.72 -6.93
CA THR A 175 -2.41 -21.56 -6.65
C THR A 175 -1.55 -21.16 -7.84
N PHE A 176 -1.33 -19.85 -8.03
CA PHE A 176 -0.56 -19.27 -9.12
C PHE A 176 0.42 -18.23 -8.57
N GLY A 177 1.58 -18.12 -9.24
CA GLY A 177 2.63 -17.18 -8.85
C GLY A 177 2.27 -15.71 -9.06
N ASN A 178 1.26 -15.42 -9.88
CA ASN A 178 0.70 -14.08 -10.03
C ASN A 178 -0.82 -14.13 -10.26
N ILE A 179 -1.44 -12.98 -10.16
CA ILE A 179 -2.90 -12.83 -10.22
C ILE A 179 -3.42 -13.12 -11.63
N GLU A 180 -2.70 -12.66 -12.66
CA GLU A 180 -3.07 -12.78 -14.08
C GLU A 180 -3.20 -14.26 -14.49
N ARG A 181 -2.21 -15.08 -14.14
CA ARG A 181 -2.25 -16.52 -14.42
C ARG A 181 -3.41 -17.23 -13.73
N GLY A 182 -3.79 -16.76 -12.53
CA GLY A 182 -4.97 -17.27 -11.82
C GLY A 182 -6.25 -16.93 -12.57
N LEU A 183 -6.36 -15.71 -13.07
CA LEU A 183 -7.51 -15.26 -13.88
C LEU A 183 -7.58 -16.00 -15.23
N ASP A 184 -6.45 -16.16 -15.91
CA ASP A 184 -6.38 -16.92 -17.17
C ASP A 184 -6.81 -18.38 -16.98
N ALA A 185 -6.37 -19.00 -15.90
CA ALA A 185 -6.76 -20.36 -15.57
C ALA A 185 -8.27 -20.48 -15.27
N TYR A 186 -8.85 -19.47 -14.60
CA TYR A 186 -10.29 -19.39 -14.41
C TYR A 186 -11.02 -19.24 -15.76
N GLN A 187 -10.56 -18.35 -16.66
CA GLN A 187 -11.16 -18.20 -18.01
C GLN A 187 -11.07 -19.50 -18.81
N ALA A 188 -10.00 -20.27 -18.66
CA ALA A 188 -9.77 -21.57 -19.29
C ALA A 188 -10.48 -22.74 -18.58
N ASP A 189 -11.51 -22.49 -17.78
CA ASP A 189 -12.32 -23.52 -17.07
C ASP A 189 -11.55 -24.42 -16.11
N ARG A 190 -10.34 -24.02 -15.67
CA ARG A 190 -9.56 -24.78 -14.69
C ARG A 190 -10.03 -24.62 -13.25
N CYS A 191 -10.80 -23.56 -12.99
CA CYS A 191 -11.38 -23.25 -11.70
C CYS A 191 -12.86 -22.86 -11.85
N ASP A 192 -13.67 -23.23 -10.87
CA ASP A 192 -15.07 -22.83 -10.76
C ASP A 192 -15.22 -21.36 -10.38
N ALA A 193 -14.27 -20.85 -9.57
CA ALA A 193 -14.21 -19.48 -9.11
C ALA A 193 -12.77 -18.93 -9.14
N PHE A 194 -12.65 -17.62 -9.33
CA PHE A 194 -11.43 -16.86 -9.08
C PHE A 194 -11.65 -15.97 -7.86
N THR A 195 -10.66 -15.85 -6.98
CA THR A 195 -10.75 -15.00 -5.79
C THR A 195 -9.66 -13.95 -5.74
N ASN A 196 -10.05 -12.75 -5.35
CA ASN A 196 -9.18 -11.62 -5.06
C ASN A 196 -9.95 -10.60 -4.22
N GLU A 197 -9.36 -9.46 -3.89
CA GLU A 197 -10.10 -8.32 -3.37
C GLU A 197 -11.15 -7.85 -4.38
N VAL A 198 -12.34 -7.54 -3.90
CA VAL A 198 -13.48 -7.13 -4.76
C VAL A 198 -13.11 -5.94 -5.67
N THR A 199 -12.33 -4.99 -5.17
CA THR A 199 -11.83 -3.85 -5.96
C THR A 199 -11.00 -4.31 -7.15
N SER A 200 -10.06 -5.24 -6.94
CA SER A 200 -9.24 -5.84 -8.00
C SER A 200 -10.07 -6.67 -8.98
N ILE A 201 -11.01 -7.48 -8.48
CA ILE A 201 -11.91 -8.28 -9.33
C ILE A 201 -12.74 -7.35 -10.24
N THR A 202 -13.24 -6.24 -9.71
CA THR A 202 -14.09 -5.30 -10.47
C THR A 202 -13.33 -4.69 -11.65
N GLY A 203 -12.07 -4.32 -11.46
CA GLY A 203 -11.22 -3.86 -12.56
C GLY A 203 -11.00 -4.93 -13.63
N ARG A 204 -10.61 -6.12 -13.19
CA ARG A 204 -10.29 -7.26 -14.06
C ARG A 204 -11.50 -7.86 -14.78
N LEU A 205 -12.70 -7.77 -14.19
CA LEU A 205 -13.92 -8.23 -14.82
C LEU A 205 -14.11 -7.64 -16.22
N ARG A 206 -13.69 -6.38 -16.43
CA ARG A 206 -13.84 -5.70 -17.73
C ARG A 206 -12.84 -6.19 -18.78
N GLU A 207 -11.76 -6.83 -18.37
CA GLU A 207 -10.70 -7.36 -19.24
C GLU A 207 -10.99 -8.81 -19.68
N LEU A 208 -12.02 -9.46 -19.13
CA LEU A 208 -12.41 -10.81 -19.53
C LEU A 208 -12.88 -10.84 -20.99
N VAL A 209 -12.74 -11.98 -21.65
CA VAL A 209 -13.20 -12.18 -23.03
C VAL A 209 -14.68 -11.91 -23.19
N ASN A 210 -15.51 -12.31 -22.22
CA ASN A 210 -16.96 -12.09 -22.19
C ASN A 210 -17.37 -11.59 -20.79
N PRO A 211 -17.16 -10.31 -20.43
CA PRO A 211 -17.42 -9.81 -19.10
C PRO A 211 -18.86 -10.03 -18.62
N GLN A 212 -19.83 -9.95 -19.56
CA GLN A 212 -21.26 -10.12 -19.29
C GLN A 212 -21.64 -11.55 -18.82
N ASP A 213 -20.80 -12.55 -19.07
CA ASP A 213 -21.04 -13.96 -18.68
C ASP A 213 -20.55 -14.25 -17.26
N HIS A 214 -19.93 -13.28 -16.62
CA HIS A 214 -19.37 -13.38 -15.28
C HIS A 214 -20.08 -12.46 -14.29
N LYS A 215 -19.98 -12.80 -13.02
CA LYS A 215 -20.46 -11.97 -11.90
C LYS A 215 -19.55 -12.07 -10.70
N ILE A 216 -19.48 -11.01 -9.91
CA ILE A 216 -18.92 -11.01 -8.57
C ILE A 216 -20.02 -11.48 -7.62
N LEU A 217 -19.73 -12.46 -6.77
CA LEU A 217 -20.68 -12.91 -5.75
C LEU A 217 -20.91 -11.80 -4.72
N PRO A 218 -22.14 -11.64 -4.19
CA PRO A 218 -22.39 -10.69 -3.12
C PRO A 218 -21.69 -11.12 -1.82
N GLY A 219 -21.15 -10.12 -1.11
CA GLY A 219 -20.43 -10.31 0.15
C GLY A 219 -18.93 -10.55 0.00
N VAL A 220 -18.26 -10.56 1.14
CA VAL A 220 -16.82 -10.77 1.26
C VAL A 220 -16.54 -11.74 2.41
N ILE A 221 -15.43 -12.44 2.36
CA ILE A 221 -15.01 -13.41 3.38
C ILE A 221 -13.93 -12.89 4.32
N SER A 222 -13.40 -11.70 4.07
CA SER A 222 -12.33 -11.11 4.89
C SER A 222 -12.48 -9.60 5.04
N ARG A 223 -11.63 -9.06 5.92
CA ARG A 223 -11.37 -7.63 6.05
C ARG A 223 -9.94 -7.38 5.60
N GLU A 224 -9.77 -6.57 4.58
CA GLU A 224 -8.45 -6.25 3.99
C GLU A 224 -8.17 -4.75 4.16
N PRO A 225 -7.64 -4.33 5.34
CA PRO A 225 -7.19 -2.96 5.55
C PRO A 225 -5.85 -2.78 4.85
N MET A 226 -5.88 -2.27 3.61
CA MET A 226 -4.68 -2.09 2.81
C MET A 226 -3.93 -0.85 3.24
N ALA A 227 -2.63 -0.99 3.42
CA ALA A 227 -1.75 0.07 3.89
C ALA A 227 -0.42 0.07 3.16
N ALA A 228 0.24 1.23 3.13
CA ALA A 228 1.63 1.31 2.73
C ALA A 228 2.54 0.77 3.85
N ALA A 229 3.70 0.24 3.47
CA ALA A 229 4.68 -0.28 4.40
C ALA A 229 6.09 0.17 4.05
N VAL A 230 6.92 0.30 5.08
CA VAL A 230 8.36 0.59 4.97
C VAL A 230 9.15 -0.47 5.72
N ARG A 231 10.47 -0.50 5.54
CA ARG A 231 11.35 -1.34 6.38
C ARG A 231 11.26 -0.87 7.82
N GLN A 232 11.20 -1.84 8.74
CA GLN A 232 11.26 -1.56 10.16
C GLN A 232 12.60 -0.94 10.55
N GLY A 233 12.56 -0.02 11.54
CA GLY A 233 13.77 0.59 12.09
C GLY A 233 14.15 1.91 11.42
N ASP A 234 13.32 2.48 10.56
CA ASP A 234 13.48 3.83 10.00
C ASP A 234 12.26 4.71 10.33
N PRO A 235 12.15 5.20 11.57
CA PRO A 235 10.97 5.96 12.01
C PRO A 235 10.78 7.25 11.23
N ARG A 236 11.86 7.89 10.75
CA ARG A 236 11.78 9.11 9.96
C ARG A 236 11.13 8.88 8.61
N TRP A 237 11.53 7.81 7.92
CA TRP A 237 10.93 7.41 6.64
C TRP A 237 9.49 6.95 6.82
N ARG A 238 9.22 6.17 7.86
CA ARG A 238 7.87 5.76 8.25
C ARG A 238 6.95 6.96 8.45
N ASP A 239 7.38 7.94 9.24
CA ASP A 239 6.58 9.13 9.53
C ASP A 239 6.35 9.97 8.25
N LEU A 240 7.37 10.11 7.39
CA LEU A 240 7.22 10.79 6.11
C LEU A 240 6.13 10.11 5.25
N VAL A 241 6.19 8.79 5.10
CA VAL A 241 5.20 8.04 4.31
C VAL A 241 3.82 8.15 4.94
N LEU A 242 3.70 7.95 6.26
CA LEU A 242 2.45 8.10 7.01
C LEU A 242 1.81 9.48 6.78
N TRP A 243 2.57 10.55 6.99
CA TRP A 243 2.06 11.91 6.87
C TRP A 243 1.78 12.31 5.42
N SER A 244 2.48 11.73 4.46
CA SER A 244 2.17 11.94 3.04
C SER A 244 0.78 11.42 2.66
N PHE A 245 0.39 10.25 3.17
CA PHE A 245 -0.97 9.73 2.97
C PHE A 245 -2.02 10.48 3.80
N ASN A 246 -1.69 10.87 5.04
CA ASN A 246 -2.60 11.71 5.82
C ASN A 246 -2.85 13.07 5.15
N ALA A 247 -1.86 13.64 4.46
CA ALA A 247 -2.01 14.90 3.75
C ALA A 247 -3.08 14.84 2.64
N VAL A 248 -3.17 13.72 1.89
CA VAL A 248 -4.20 13.60 0.83
C VAL A 248 -5.60 13.40 1.40
N ILE A 249 -5.74 12.71 2.55
CA ILE A 249 -7.03 12.55 3.23
C ILE A 249 -7.44 13.88 3.88
N ALA A 250 -6.53 14.56 4.60
CA ALA A 250 -6.79 15.87 5.21
C ALA A 250 -7.18 16.92 4.16
N ALA A 251 -6.55 16.90 2.99
CA ALA A 251 -6.90 17.79 1.90
C ALA A 251 -8.36 17.59 1.45
N GLU A 252 -8.82 16.34 1.32
CA GLU A 252 -10.22 16.06 1.01
C GLU A 252 -11.16 16.56 2.13
N GLU A 253 -10.84 16.27 3.41
CA GLU A 253 -11.63 16.75 4.57
C GLU A 253 -11.75 18.28 4.62
N LEU A 254 -10.70 18.99 4.17
CA LEU A 254 -10.65 20.46 4.13
C LEU A 254 -11.18 21.05 2.82
N GLY A 255 -11.70 20.25 1.89
CA GLY A 255 -12.19 20.69 0.60
C GLY A 255 -11.09 21.20 -0.34
N ILE A 256 -9.83 20.78 -0.12
CA ILE A 256 -8.69 21.15 -0.94
C ILE A 256 -8.44 20.03 -1.97
N SER A 257 -8.45 20.39 -3.25
CA SER A 257 -8.24 19.47 -4.37
C SER A 257 -7.10 19.96 -5.27
N GLN A 258 -6.72 19.13 -6.23
CA GLN A 258 -5.75 19.51 -7.25
C GLN A 258 -6.17 20.78 -8.00
N ALA A 259 -7.47 20.95 -8.22
CA ALA A 259 -8.02 22.08 -8.97
C ALA A 259 -7.96 23.42 -8.23
N ASN A 260 -8.08 23.41 -6.88
CA ASN A 260 -8.21 24.63 -6.09
C ASN A 260 -7.04 24.90 -5.12
N VAL A 261 -6.03 24.02 -5.04
CA VAL A 261 -4.95 24.12 -4.04
C VAL A 261 -4.20 25.47 -4.09
N ASP A 262 -4.01 26.06 -5.26
CA ASP A 262 -3.32 27.35 -5.43
C ASP A 262 -4.12 28.51 -4.83
N GLU A 263 -5.44 28.46 -4.97
CA GLU A 263 -6.35 29.45 -4.39
C GLU A 263 -6.45 29.25 -2.89
N MET A 264 -6.68 28.00 -2.45
CA MET A 264 -6.81 27.65 -1.03
C MET A 264 -5.56 28.00 -0.22
N ARG A 265 -4.38 27.87 -0.81
CA ARG A 265 -3.11 28.29 -0.18
C ARG A 265 -3.08 29.78 0.12
N LYS A 266 -3.71 30.62 -0.72
CA LYS A 266 -3.72 32.08 -0.59
C LYS A 266 -4.87 32.59 0.26
N THR A 267 -6.03 31.93 0.21
CA THR A 267 -7.30 32.48 0.72
C THR A 267 -7.87 31.76 1.93
N SER A 268 -7.41 30.52 2.25
CA SER A 268 -7.99 29.75 3.32
C SER A 268 -7.79 30.42 4.69
N GLY A 269 -8.90 30.66 5.41
CA GLY A 269 -8.90 31.11 6.81
C GLY A 269 -8.71 29.97 7.82
N SER A 270 -8.74 28.70 7.37
CA SER A 270 -8.54 27.55 8.25
C SER A 270 -7.09 27.42 8.67
N ALA A 271 -6.84 27.45 10.00
CA ALA A 271 -5.49 27.26 10.53
C ALA A 271 -4.90 25.90 10.18
N GLU A 272 -5.72 24.85 10.05
CA GLU A 272 -5.29 23.53 9.64
C GLU A 272 -4.91 23.48 8.16
N ALA A 273 -5.71 24.10 7.29
CA ALA A 273 -5.37 24.25 5.87
C ALA A 273 -4.06 25.05 5.66
N GLN A 274 -3.86 26.12 6.43
CA GLN A 274 -2.62 26.88 6.37
C GLN A 274 -1.40 26.06 6.80
N ARG A 275 -1.52 25.23 7.83
CA ARG A 275 -0.45 24.30 8.23
C ARG A 275 -0.19 23.23 7.16
N LEU A 276 -1.24 22.61 6.66
CA LEU A 276 -1.15 21.59 5.59
C LEU A 276 -0.47 22.15 4.34
N LEU A 277 -0.82 23.37 3.93
CA LEU A 277 -0.30 24.01 2.72
C LEU A 277 1.03 24.75 2.91
N GLY A 278 1.67 24.61 4.09
CA GLY A 278 2.97 25.18 4.37
C GLY A 278 3.00 26.72 4.50
N VAL A 279 1.84 27.34 4.71
CA VAL A 279 1.72 28.79 4.91
C VAL A 279 2.10 29.18 6.35
N TYR A 280 1.82 28.30 7.29
CA TYR A 280 2.07 28.51 8.72
C TYR A 280 2.78 27.31 9.34
N GLY A 281 3.81 27.59 10.18
CA GLY A 281 4.58 26.56 10.89
C GLY A 281 5.75 25.99 10.09
N ASP A 282 6.44 25.00 10.68
CA ASP A 282 7.66 24.36 10.17
C ASP A 282 7.48 22.83 9.99
N TYR A 283 6.29 22.43 9.60
CA TYR A 283 5.91 21.00 9.54
C TYR A 283 6.74 20.18 8.58
N GLY A 284 7.17 20.78 7.45
CA GLY A 284 8.08 20.14 6.51
C GLY A 284 9.44 19.85 7.13
N ALA A 285 10.00 20.80 7.87
CA ALA A 285 11.31 20.64 8.53
C ALA A 285 11.31 19.49 9.53
N LYS A 286 10.18 19.22 10.22
CA LYS A 286 10.02 18.08 11.15
C LYS A 286 10.12 16.72 10.44
N LEU A 287 9.75 16.66 9.17
CA LEU A 287 9.89 15.48 8.32
C LEU A 287 11.21 15.47 7.52
N GLY A 288 12.01 16.55 7.61
CA GLY A 288 13.21 16.73 6.79
C GLY A 288 12.91 17.10 5.33
N LEU A 289 11.78 17.75 5.10
CA LEU A 289 11.29 18.21 3.81
C LEU A 289 11.14 19.73 3.78
N SER A 290 10.85 20.28 2.58
CA SER A 290 10.41 21.67 2.48
C SER A 290 9.02 21.86 3.11
N ASN A 291 8.66 23.08 3.54
CA ASN A 291 7.32 23.33 4.05
C ASN A 291 6.23 23.14 2.99
N ASP A 292 6.59 23.17 1.73
CA ASP A 292 5.66 22.99 0.59
C ASP A 292 5.34 21.52 0.30
N TRP A 293 5.84 20.58 1.08
CA TRP A 293 5.74 19.14 0.81
C TRP A 293 4.29 18.68 0.56
N ALA A 294 3.34 19.04 1.42
CA ALA A 294 1.94 18.64 1.26
C ALA A 294 1.23 19.44 0.16
N TYR A 295 1.55 20.75 0.00
CA TYR A 295 1.09 21.52 -1.15
C TYR A 295 1.54 20.86 -2.46
N ASN A 296 2.80 20.44 -2.56
CA ASN A 296 3.34 19.76 -3.74
C ASN A 296 2.61 18.44 -4.03
N ILE A 297 2.30 17.65 -2.99
CA ILE A 297 1.47 16.44 -3.14
C ILE A 297 0.14 16.78 -3.79
N ILE A 298 -0.61 17.71 -3.21
CA ILE A 298 -1.96 18.03 -3.68
C ILE A 298 -1.91 18.65 -5.07
N LYS A 299 -0.93 19.52 -5.34
CA LYS A 299 -0.74 20.17 -6.64
C LYS A 299 -0.43 19.18 -7.77
N LEU A 300 0.42 18.19 -7.49
CA LEU A 300 0.90 17.25 -8.51
C LEU A 300 0.04 15.99 -8.63
N VAL A 301 -0.61 15.56 -7.54
CA VAL A 301 -1.32 14.28 -7.50
C VAL A 301 -2.80 14.43 -7.15
N GLY A 302 -3.16 15.47 -6.38
CA GLY A 302 -4.52 15.67 -5.89
C GLY A 302 -4.75 15.08 -4.50
N ASN A 303 -5.94 15.31 -3.95
CA ASN A 303 -6.40 14.73 -2.71
C ASN A 303 -6.86 13.26 -2.91
N TYR A 304 -7.34 12.60 -1.84
CA TYR A 304 -7.75 11.20 -1.94
C TYR A 304 -8.97 11.02 -2.89
N ASN A 305 -9.93 11.95 -2.90
CA ASN A 305 -11.05 11.89 -3.85
C ASN A 305 -10.60 12.07 -5.30
N ASP A 306 -9.66 12.98 -5.58
CA ASP A 306 -9.09 13.16 -6.93
C ASP A 306 -8.48 11.84 -7.43
N GLN A 307 -7.72 11.15 -6.55
CA GLN A 307 -7.11 9.85 -6.85
C GLN A 307 -8.18 8.75 -7.03
N TRP A 308 -9.20 8.73 -6.16
CA TRP A 308 -10.30 7.75 -6.26
C TRP A 308 -11.06 7.89 -7.58
N GLN A 309 -11.49 9.11 -7.91
CA GLN A 309 -12.25 9.37 -9.13
C GLN A 309 -11.45 9.02 -10.40
N ARG A 310 -10.15 9.28 -10.40
CA ARG A 310 -9.28 8.96 -11.53
C ARG A 310 -9.09 7.46 -11.72
N ASN A 311 -8.90 6.70 -10.62
CA ASN A 311 -8.47 5.31 -10.69
C ASN A 311 -9.62 4.30 -10.56
N PHE A 312 -10.59 4.55 -9.68
CA PHE A 312 -11.71 3.64 -9.39
C PHE A 312 -13.05 4.13 -9.93
N GLY A 313 -13.21 5.44 -10.12
CA GLY A 313 -14.43 6.03 -10.72
C GLY A 313 -14.79 5.39 -12.07
N PRO A 314 -13.85 5.26 -13.04
CA PRO A 314 -14.14 4.60 -14.32
C PRO A 314 -14.56 3.14 -14.16
N LEU A 315 -14.19 2.47 -13.08
CA LEU A 315 -14.58 1.09 -12.78
C LEU A 315 -15.99 0.99 -12.18
N GLY A 316 -16.61 2.13 -11.83
CA GLY A 316 -17.94 2.17 -11.20
C GLY A 316 -17.94 1.66 -9.75
N LEU A 317 -16.78 1.72 -9.08
CA LEU A 317 -16.68 1.33 -7.67
C LEU A 317 -17.25 2.40 -6.76
N ASP A 318 -18.22 2.03 -5.93
CA ASP A 318 -18.66 2.86 -4.80
C ASP A 318 -17.55 2.90 -3.74
N ARG A 319 -17.35 4.07 -3.13
CA ARG A 319 -16.36 4.24 -2.08
C ARG A 319 -16.68 3.42 -0.82
N GLY A 320 -17.95 3.21 -0.49
CA GLY A 320 -18.38 2.43 0.66
C GLY A 320 -17.65 2.84 1.95
N ALA A 321 -16.92 1.90 2.55
CA ALA A 321 -16.06 2.15 3.71
C ALA A 321 -14.92 3.16 3.44
N ASN A 322 -14.58 3.41 2.19
CA ASN A 322 -13.53 4.35 1.79
C ASN A 322 -14.01 5.80 1.66
N ARG A 323 -15.24 6.11 2.06
CA ARG A 323 -15.69 7.49 2.27
C ARG A 323 -15.03 8.08 3.51
N LEU A 324 -15.00 9.41 3.59
CA LEU A 324 -14.58 10.09 4.82
C LEU A 324 -15.48 9.69 6.00
N TRP A 325 -14.94 9.75 7.18
CA TRP A 325 -15.67 9.47 8.43
C TRP A 325 -16.89 10.40 8.60
N SER A 326 -16.79 11.66 8.16
CA SER A 326 -17.89 12.61 8.11
C SER A 326 -19.06 12.18 7.22
N ASP A 327 -18.78 11.36 6.20
CA ASP A 327 -19.75 10.86 5.23
C ASP A 327 -20.14 9.39 5.50
N GLY A 328 -19.86 8.91 6.72
CA GLY A 328 -20.20 7.56 7.17
C GLY A 328 -19.24 6.47 6.70
N GLY A 329 -18.04 6.83 6.24
CA GLY A 329 -16.95 5.91 5.93
C GLY A 329 -15.97 5.71 7.10
N LEU A 330 -14.80 5.17 6.80
CA LEU A 330 -13.75 4.87 7.77
C LEU A 330 -12.47 5.71 7.56
N LEU A 331 -12.38 6.47 6.46
CA LEU A 331 -11.20 7.29 6.22
C LEU A 331 -11.25 8.58 7.04
N MET A 332 -10.19 8.79 7.80
CA MET A 332 -9.98 9.96 8.64
C MET A 332 -8.50 10.30 8.65
N SER A 333 -8.16 11.56 8.47
CA SER A 333 -6.78 12.01 8.63
C SER A 333 -6.40 12.19 10.10
N LEU A 334 -5.11 12.06 10.38
CA LEU A 334 -4.58 12.52 11.66
C LEU A 334 -4.49 14.06 11.65
N PRO A 335 -4.81 14.74 12.76
CA PRO A 335 -4.85 16.20 12.79
C PRO A 335 -3.47 16.85 12.59
N PHE A 336 -3.39 17.85 11.75
CA PHE A 336 -2.19 18.70 11.56
C PHE A 336 -2.15 19.81 12.65
N ARG A 337 -1.62 19.46 13.84
CA ARG A 337 -1.54 20.36 15.00
C ARG A 337 -0.14 20.38 15.60
#